data_e6505eca4153d3ef83f58e10e23f639f
#
_entry.id   e6505eca4153d3ef83f58e10e23f639f
#
_cell.length_a   1.000
_cell.length_b   1.000
_cell.length_c   1.000
_cell.angle_alpha   90.00
_cell.angle_beta   90.00
_cell.angle_gamma   90.00
#
_symmetry.space_group_name_H-M   'P 1'
#
loop_
_entity.id
_entity.type
_entity.pdbx_description
1 polymer ?
#
loop_
_entity_poly.entity_id
_entity_poly.type
_entity_poly.pdbx_seq_one_letter_code
_entity_poly.pdbx_strand_id
1 'polypeptide(L)'
;MKKLPRSPEPAKRWMAFLINHREAIAAMDFFTVPTLTFGVLYCFFVIAHDRRRILHFNVTRHPTSAWVIQQLREAFPYDSAPGYLIFDRGTNFNQEVTDSVKSFGIQPKRTSFRSPWQNGVAERWVGNCRRDLLDHVIVLNDRHLKRLMNE
;
A
#
# COMPACT_ATOMS: atom_id res chain seq x y z
N MET A 1 31.13 29.38 -20.12
CA MET A 1 29.71 29.13 -19.93
C MET A 1 29.48 28.38 -18.61
N LYS A 2 28.86 29.02 -17.65
CA LYS A 2 28.53 28.35 -16.39
C LYS A 2 27.41 27.35 -16.65
N LYS A 3 27.65 26.06 -16.40
CA LYS A 3 26.58 25.07 -16.41
C LYS A 3 25.66 25.34 -15.23
N LEU A 4 24.36 25.45 -15.49
CA LEU A 4 23.38 25.48 -14.42
C LEU A 4 23.48 24.20 -13.57
N PRO A 5 23.38 24.30 -12.23
CA PRO A 5 23.39 23.10 -11.40
C PRO A 5 22.23 22.20 -11.82
N ARG A 6 22.56 20.93 -12.10
CA ARG A 6 21.52 19.94 -12.40
C ARG A 6 20.65 19.74 -11.16
N SER A 7 19.32 19.78 -11.35
CA SER A 7 18.43 19.38 -10.28
C SER A 7 18.75 17.95 -9.86
N PRO A 8 18.59 17.59 -8.56
CA PRO A 8 18.80 16.21 -8.12
C PRO A 8 18.00 15.23 -8.95
N GLU A 9 18.56 14.04 -9.20
CA GLU A 9 17.83 12.98 -9.87
C GLU A 9 16.53 12.68 -9.14
N PRO A 10 15.42 12.36 -9.84
CA PRO A 10 14.13 12.06 -9.21
C PRO A 10 14.22 10.98 -8.13
N ALA A 11 15.06 9.96 -8.33
CA ALA A 11 15.27 8.91 -7.34
C ALA A 11 15.86 9.45 -6.03
N LYS A 12 16.84 10.35 -6.12
CA LYS A 12 17.47 10.97 -4.93
C LYS A 12 16.49 11.88 -4.19
N ARG A 13 15.67 12.63 -4.91
CA ARG A 13 14.62 13.47 -4.30
C ARG A 13 13.58 12.62 -3.58
N TRP A 14 13.20 11.49 -4.17
CA TRP A 14 12.26 10.56 -3.56
C TRP A 14 12.83 9.95 -2.28
N MET A 15 14.08 9.50 -2.32
CA MET A 15 14.76 8.93 -1.14
C MET A 15 14.88 9.97 -0.01
N ALA A 16 15.22 11.21 -0.34
CA ALA A 16 15.29 12.28 0.65
C ALA A 16 13.91 12.53 1.30
N PHE A 17 12.84 12.54 0.49
CA PHE A 17 11.49 12.67 0.98
C PHE A 17 11.14 11.53 1.96
N LEU A 18 11.42 10.29 1.61
CA LEU A 18 11.15 9.13 2.46
C LEU A 18 11.90 9.20 3.79
N ILE A 19 13.18 9.55 3.74
CA ILE A 19 14.02 9.64 4.94
C ILE A 19 13.54 10.76 5.86
N ASN A 20 13.21 11.93 5.30
CA ASN A 20 12.82 13.10 6.06
C ASN A 20 11.43 12.99 6.69
N HIS A 21 10.54 12.16 6.15
CA HIS A 21 9.14 12.09 6.56
C HIS A 21 8.70 10.71 7.03
N ARG A 22 9.63 9.76 7.23
CA ARG A 22 9.26 8.34 7.45
C ARG A 22 8.28 8.10 8.60
N GLU A 23 8.30 8.92 9.65
CA GLU A 23 7.36 8.80 10.76
C GLU A 23 5.94 9.22 10.38
N ALA A 24 5.80 10.03 9.33
CA ALA A 24 4.52 10.55 8.87
C ALA A 24 4.00 9.82 7.62
N ILE A 25 4.70 8.79 7.15
CA ILE A 25 4.37 8.10 5.90
C ILE A 25 3.77 6.72 6.19
N ALA A 26 2.65 6.44 5.52
CA ALA A 26 2.14 5.09 5.34
C ALA A 26 2.08 4.79 3.84
N ALA A 27 2.00 3.52 3.51
CA ALA A 27 1.79 3.05 2.15
C ALA A 27 0.61 2.08 2.13
N MET A 28 -0.12 2.05 1.02
CA MET A 28 -1.15 1.05 0.79
C MET A 28 -0.93 0.37 -0.56
N ASP A 29 -1.33 -0.87 -0.64
CA ASP A 29 -1.21 -1.65 -1.86
C ASP A 29 -2.16 -2.84 -1.82
N PHE A 30 -2.28 -3.51 -2.96
CA PHE A 30 -2.96 -4.78 -3.10
C PHE A 30 -1.98 -5.87 -3.53
N PHE A 31 -2.26 -7.08 -3.14
CA PHE A 31 -1.72 -8.26 -3.81
C PHE A 31 -2.82 -9.29 -3.98
N THR A 32 -2.65 -10.21 -4.93
CA THR A 32 -3.65 -11.20 -5.26
C THR A 32 -3.22 -12.59 -4.80
N VAL A 33 -4.20 -13.38 -4.37
CA VAL A 33 -3.99 -14.76 -3.97
C VAL A 33 -5.02 -15.65 -4.68
N PRO A 34 -4.58 -16.65 -5.47
CA PRO A 34 -5.51 -17.62 -6.06
C PRO A 34 -6.06 -18.54 -4.97
N THR A 35 -7.31 -18.94 -5.11
CA THR A 35 -7.94 -19.93 -4.23
C THR A 35 -7.98 -21.31 -4.86
N LEU A 36 -8.26 -22.33 -4.06
CA LEU A 36 -8.40 -23.71 -4.52
C LEU A 36 -9.46 -23.87 -5.60
N THR A 37 -10.51 -23.04 -5.59
CA THR A 37 -11.61 -23.07 -6.56
C THR A 37 -11.37 -22.17 -7.78
N PHE A 38 -10.12 -21.82 -8.08
CA PHE A 38 -9.71 -20.96 -9.19
C PHE A 38 -10.24 -19.52 -9.12
N GLY A 39 -10.72 -19.09 -7.95
CA GLY A 39 -11.05 -17.69 -7.70
C GLY A 39 -9.79 -16.89 -7.38
N VAL A 40 -9.93 -15.56 -7.33
CA VAL A 40 -8.86 -14.64 -6.93
C VAL A 40 -9.35 -13.81 -5.75
N LEU A 41 -8.53 -13.77 -4.71
CA LEU A 41 -8.72 -12.87 -3.57
C LEU A 41 -7.78 -11.67 -3.70
N TYR A 42 -8.30 -10.50 -3.42
CA TYR A 42 -7.55 -9.25 -3.37
C TYR A 42 -7.26 -8.90 -1.93
N CYS A 43 -5.98 -8.83 -1.58
CA CYS A 43 -5.52 -8.52 -0.24
C CYS A 43 -5.07 -7.07 -0.19
N PHE A 44 -5.78 -6.26 0.58
CA PHE A 44 -5.46 -4.87 0.80
C PHE A 44 -4.73 -4.71 2.12
N PHE A 45 -3.68 -3.89 2.14
CA PHE A 45 -2.96 -3.59 3.37
C PHE A 45 -2.50 -2.14 3.40
N VAL A 46 -2.33 -1.65 4.61
CA VAL A 46 -1.71 -0.36 4.90
C VAL A 46 -0.55 -0.61 5.85
N ILE A 47 0.62 -0.13 5.49
CA ILE A 47 1.86 -0.32 6.25
C ILE A 47 2.49 1.02 6.61
N ALA A 48 2.87 1.19 7.87
CA ALA A 48 3.64 2.36 8.29
C ALA A 48 5.10 2.20 7.84
N HIS A 49 5.69 3.26 7.29
CA HIS A 49 7.10 3.27 6.93
C HIS A 49 8.00 3.18 8.16
N ASP A 50 7.60 3.83 9.24
CA ASP A 50 8.26 3.69 10.52
C ASP A 50 7.98 2.30 11.08
N ARG A 51 9.05 1.57 11.41
CA ARG A 51 9.02 0.22 11.97
C ARG A 51 8.30 -0.82 11.11
N ARG A 52 7.86 -0.48 9.90
CA ARG A 52 7.19 -1.38 8.94
C ARG A 52 6.01 -2.13 9.57
N ARG A 53 5.24 -1.45 10.39
CA ARG A 53 4.08 -2.03 11.08
C ARG A 53 2.87 -2.02 10.18
N ILE A 54 2.16 -3.14 10.12
CA ILE A 54 0.87 -3.22 9.43
C ILE A 54 -0.19 -2.49 10.25
N LEU A 55 -0.76 -1.46 9.65
CA LEU A 55 -1.81 -0.66 10.27
C LEU A 55 -3.20 -1.24 10.01
N HIS A 56 -3.38 -1.86 8.85
CA HIS A 56 -4.65 -2.46 8.44
C HIS A 56 -4.42 -3.55 7.41
N PHE A 57 -5.27 -4.56 7.42
CA PHE A 57 -5.29 -5.65 6.44
C PHE A 57 -6.71 -6.14 6.27
N ASN A 58 -7.14 -6.33 5.03
CA ASN A 58 -8.42 -6.98 4.73
C ASN A 58 -8.39 -7.63 3.36
N VAL A 59 -9.34 -8.53 3.12
CA VAL A 59 -9.42 -9.35 1.93
C VAL A 59 -10.80 -9.19 1.30
N THR A 60 -10.88 -9.09 -0.01
CA THR A 60 -12.14 -9.03 -0.74
C THR A 60 -12.01 -9.74 -2.08
N ARG A 61 -13.15 -10.22 -2.60
CA ARG A 61 -13.25 -10.69 -3.99
C ARG A 61 -13.54 -9.55 -4.97
N HIS A 62 -14.02 -8.41 -4.47
CA HIS A 62 -14.48 -7.28 -5.27
C HIS A 62 -13.90 -5.95 -4.74
N PRO A 63 -12.69 -5.57 -5.16
CA PRO A 63 -12.02 -4.38 -4.65
C PRO A 63 -12.54 -3.11 -5.31
N THR A 64 -13.78 -2.74 -4.99
CA THR A 64 -14.38 -1.49 -5.46
C THR A 64 -13.79 -0.27 -4.77
N SER A 65 -13.91 0.92 -5.37
CA SER A 65 -13.50 2.17 -4.75
C SER A 65 -14.17 2.39 -3.39
N ALA A 66 -15.46 2.10 -3.30
CA ALA A 66 -16.21 2.22 -2.04
C ALA A 66 -15.64 1.30 -0.96
N TRP A 67 -15.26 0.08 -1.32
CA TRP A 67 -14.64 -0.86 -0.38
C TRP A 67 -13.29 -0.33 0.11
N VAL A 68 -12.43 0.15 -0.80
CA VAL A 68 -11.12 0.73 -0.44
C VAL A 68 -11.29 1.91 0.50
N ILE A 69 -12.22 2.82 0.21
CA ILE A 69 -12.48 3.99 1.04
C ILE A 69 -12.92 3.57 2.45
N GLN A 70 -13.76 2.55 2.55
CA GLN A 70 -14.17 2.00 3.85
C GLN A 70 -12.97 1.42 4.61
N GLN A 71 -12.06 0.73 3.93
CA GLN A 71 -10.85 0.21 4.55
C GLN A 71 -9.97 1.34 5.10
N LEU A 72 -9.87 2.45 4.38
CA LEU A 72 -9.11 3.61 4.84
C LEU A 72 -9.72 4.22 6.12
N ARG A 73 -11.04 4.27 6.21
CA ARG A 73 -11.71 4.72 7.43
C ARG A 73 -11.40 3.82 8.62
N GLU A 74 -11.37 2.51 8.40
CA GLU A 74 -11.04 1.53 9.45
C GLU A 74 -9.56 1.56 9.82
N ALA A 75 -8.69 1.83 8.84
CA ALA A 75 -7.23 1.90 9.07
C ALA A 75 -6.84 3.11 9.93
N PHE A 76 -7.55 4.22 9.79
CA PHE A 76 -7.20 5.49 10.42
C PHE A 76 -8.35 6.03 11.27
N PRO A 77 -8.70 5.36 12.39
CA PRO A 77 -9.72 5.87 13.29
C PRO A 77 -9.22 7.11 14.05
N TYR A 78 -10.12 8.05 14.29
CA TYR A 78 -9.85 9.27 15.05
C TYR A 78 -8.70 10.09 14.43
N ASP A 79 -7.71 10.47 15.23
CA ASP A 79 -6.58 11.31 14.82
C ASP A 79 -5.35 10.50 14.39
N SER A 80 -5.53 9.24 14.02
CA SER A 80 -4.41 8.34 13.68
C SER A 80 -3.95 8.42 12.22
N ALA A 81 -4.51 9.33 11.42
CA ALA A 81 -4.17 9.45 10.00
C ALA A 81 -2.70 9.89 9.82
N PRO A 82 -1.96 9.26 8.87
CA PRO A 82 -0.61 9.69 8.55
C PRO A 82 -0.62 11.04 7.83
N GLY A 83 0.54 11.70 7.74
CA GLY A 83 0.66 12.91 6.94
C GLY A 83 0.66 12.64 5.45
N TYR A 84 1.21 11.49 5.04
CA TYR A 84 1.37 11.09 3.64
C TYR A 84 0.95 9.63 3.46
N LEU A 85 0.33 9.33 2.33
CA LEU A 85 -0.02 7.96 1.95
C LEU A 85 0.50 7.69 0.53
N ILE A 86 1.38 6.70 0.41
CA ILE A 86 1.96 6.29 -0.86
C ILE A 86 1.11 5.17 -1.47
N PHE A 87 0.77 5.29 -2.74
CA PHE A 87 0.08 4.24 -3.50
C PHE A 87 0.34 4.41 -5.00
N ASP A 88 0.15 3.34 -5.75
CA ASP A 88 0.40 3.32 -7.18
C ASP A 88 -0.74 3.95 -7.99
N ARG A 89 -0.60 3.93 -9.32
CA ARG A 89 -1.60 4.45 -10.26
C ARG A 89 -2.52 3.37 -10.82
N GLY A 90 -2.60 2.22 -10.13
CA GLY A 90 -3.46 1.13 -10.53
C GLY A 90 -4.95 1.49 -10.50
N THR A 91 -5.75 0.71 -11.21
CA THR A 91 -7.19 0.96 -11.36
C THR A 91 -7.96 0.90 -10.04
N ASN A 92 -7.44 0.16 -9.04
CA ASN A 92 -8.05 0.07 -7.71
C ASN A 92 -7.90 1.38 -6.91
N PHE A 93 -6.95 2.22 -7.27
CA PHE A 93 -6.67 3.50 -6.63
C PHE A 93 -6.95 4.65 -7.60
N ASN A 94 -8.22 4.81 -7.93
CA ASN A 94 -8.69 5.82 -8.88
C ASN A 94 -8.80 7.22 -8.24
N GLN A 95 -9.34 8.16 -8.99
CA GLN A 95 -9.50 9.54 -8.53
C GLN A 95 -10.43 9.64 -7.30
N GLU A 96 -11.47 8.81 -7.23
CA GLU A 96 -12.38 8.79 -6.08
C GLU A 96 -11.65 8.40 -4.79
N VAL A 97 -10.78 7.39 -4.85
CA VAL A 97 -9.92 7.00 -3.72
C VAL A 97 -8.96 8.12 -3.36
N THR A 98 -8.32 8.75 -4.35
CA THR A 98 -7.40 9.86 -4.13
C THR A 98 -8.10 11.04 -3.43
N ASP A 99 -9.30 11.40 -3.88
CA ASP A 99 -10.07 12.48 -3.27
C ASP A 99 -10.48 12.14 -1.83
N SER A 100 -10.82 10.89 -1.57
CA SER A 100 -11.12 10.43 -0.21
C SER A 100 -9.90 10.51 0.71
N VAL A 101 -8.72 10.14 0.23
CA VAL A 101 -7.47 10.29 0.98
C VAL A 101 -7.27 11.74 1.39
N LYS A 102 -7.46 12.67 0.47
CA LYS A 102 -7.38 14.11 0.76
C LYS A 102 -8.41 14.54 1.81
N SER A 103 -9.61 14.00 1.75
CA SER A 103 -10.69 14.33 2.68
C SER A 103 -10.38 13.91 4.12
N PHE A 104 -9.50 12.92 4.32
CA PHE A 104 -9.02 12.51 5.63
C PHE A 104 -7.89 13.39 6.17
N GLY A 105 -7.50 14.42 5.45
CA GLY A 105 -6.35 15.27 5.81
C GLY A 105 -5.00 14.65 5.47
N ILE A 106 -4.97 13.62 4.62
CA ILE A 106 -3.75 12.92 4.22
C ILE A 106 -3.33 13.44 2.84
N GLN A 107 -2.03 13.71 2.68
CA GLN A 107 -1.49 14.07 1.38
C GLN A 107 -1.17 12.82 0.57
N PRO A 108 -1.85 12.57 -0.57
CA PRO A 108 -1.54 11.40 -1.39
C PRO A 108 -0.22 11.61 -2.15
N LYS A 109 0.58 10.54 -2.22
CA LYS A 109 1.82 10.47 -2.97
C LYS A 109 1.74 9.27 -3.91
N ARG A 110 1.21 9.50 -5.12
CA ARG A 110 1.11 8.44 -6.11
C ARG A 110 2.46 8.17 -6.74
N THR A 111 2.84 6.91 -6.83
CA THR A 111 4.09 6.51 -7.47
C THR A 111 4.01 6.72 -8.99
N SER A 112 5.16 6.88 -9.63
CA SER A 112 5.24 6.97 -11.07
C SER A 112 4.93 5.62 -11.71
N PHE A 113 4.43 5.65 -12.94
CA PHE A 113 4.15 4.44 -13.69
C PHE A 113 5.41 3.56 -13.83
N ARG A 114 5.29 2.26 -13.57
CA ARG A 114 6.38 1.28 -13.63
C ARG A 114 7.58 1.62 -12.73
N SER A 115 7.31 2.21 -11.59
CA SER A 115 8.35 2.56 -10.62
C SER A 115 8.10 1.89 -9.26
N PRO A 116 8.12 0.54 -9.18
CA PRO A 116 7.82 -0.18 -7.93
C PRO A 116 8.80 0.16 -6.80
N TRP A 117 10.03 0.58 -7.12
CA TRP A 117 11.01 1.01 -6.12
C TRP A 117 10.55 2.22 -5.29
N GLN A 118 9.58 2.99 -5.80
CA GLN A 118 9.01 4.12 -5.07
C GLN A 118 8.12 3.69 -3.90
N ASN A 119 7.68 2.43 -3.88
CA ASN A 119 6.91 1.84 -2.79
C ASN A 119 7.60 0.59 -2.24
N GLY A 120 8.90 0.69 -2.00
CA GLY A 120 9.75 -0.44 -1.63
C GLY A 120 9.37 -1.13 -0.33
N VAL A 121 8.85 -0.41 0.66
CA VAL A 121 8.39 -1.00 1.93
C VAL A 121 7.23 -1.95 1.69
N ALA A 122 6.22 -1.52 0.92
CA ALA A 122 5.08 -2.36 0.56
C ALA A 122 5.51 -3.57 -0.26
N GLU A 123 6.34 -3.37 -1.28
CA GLU A 123 6.84 -4.45 -2.13
C GLU A 123 7.60 -5.52 -1.33
N ARG A 124 8.43 -5.09 -0.40
CA ARG A 124 9.19 -6.00 0.45
C ARG A 124 8.30 -6.82 1.37
N TRP A 125 7.30 -6.18 1.94
CA TRP A 125 6.34 -6.87 2.80
C TRP A 125 5.56 -7.94 2.02
N VAL A 126 5.07 -7.63 0.82
CA VAL A 126 4.39 -8.59 -0.07
C VAL A 126 5.32 -9.77 -0.39
N GLY A 127 6.57 -9.49 -0.74
CA GLY A 127 7.56 -10.53 -1.02
C GLY A 127 7.79 -11.46 0.16
N ASN A 128 7.86 -10.93 1.36
CA ASN A 128 8.00 -11.73 2.58
C ASN A 128 6.76 -12.60 2.82
N CYS A 129 5.56 -12.04 2.68
CA CYS A 129 4.32 -12.81 2.83
C CYS A 129 4.24 -13.99 1.84
N ARG A 130 4.63 -13.77 0.61
CA ARG A 130 4.62 -14.83 -0.41
C ARG A 130 5.62 -15.93 -0.07
N ARG A 131 6.86 -15.59 0.27
CA ARG A 131 7.90 -16.57 0.58
C ARG A 131 7.62 -17.34 1.87
N ASP A 132 7.21 -16.64 2.91
CA ASP A 132 7.13 -17.23 4.24
C ASP A 132 5.83 -17.99 4.47
N LEU A 133 4.78 -17.67 3.73
CA LEU A 133 3.45 -18.22 3.97
C LEU A 133 2.76 -18.73 2.71
N LEU A 134 2.52 -17.87 1.72
CA LEU A 134 1.62 -18.15 0.61
C LEU A 134 2.17 -19.19 -0.38
N ASP A 135 3.49 -19.27 -0.55
CA ASP A 135 4.12 -20.26 -1.44
C ASP A 135 4.05 -21.68 -0.87
N HIS A 136 3.73 -21.84 0.40
CA HIS A 136 3.70 -23.13 1.10
C HIS A 136 2.28 -23.59 1.44
N VAL A 137 1.25 -22.78 1.18
CA VAL A 137 -0.12 -23.04 1.61
C VAL A 137 -1.08 -22.80 0.46
N ILE A 138 -2.03 -23.72 0.27
CA ILE A 138 -3.16 -23.53 -0.64
C ILE A 138 -4.27 -22.83 0.12
N VAL A 139 -4.67 -21.66 -0.38
CA VAL A 139 -5.73 -20.87 0.24
C VAL A 139 -7.09 -21.39 -0.23
N LEU A 140 -7.98 -21.71 0.70
CA LEU A 140 -9.30 -22.25 0.42
C LEU A 140 -10.31 -21.13 0.12
N ASN A 141 -10.33 -20.10 0.98
CA ASN A 141 -11.25 -18.97 0.89
C ASN A 141 -10.72 -17.77 1.66
N ASP A 142 -11.49 -16.68 1.70
CA ASP A 142 -11.12 -15.46 2.39
C ASP A 142 -10.94 -15.63 3.91
N ARG A 143 -11.76 -16.44 4.57
CA ARG A 143 -11.61 -16.73 6.01
C ARG A 143 -10.30 -17.42 6.31
N HIS A 144 -9.94 -18.40 5.49
CA HIS A 144 -8.69 -19.14 5.63
C HIS A 144 -7.50 -18.18 5.46
N LEU A 145 -7.53 -17.33 4.44
CA LEU A 145 -6.47 -16.36 4.22
C LEU A 145 -6.34 -15.37 5.37
N LYS A 146 -7.44 -14.79 5.84
CA LYS A 146 -7.43 -13.87 6.99
C LYS A 146 -6.83 -14.52 8.24
N ARG A 147 -7.16 -15.79 8.49
CA ARG A 147 -6.60 -16.53 9.62
C ARG A 147 -5.09 -16.72 9.47
N LEU A 148 -4.62 -17.08 8.29
CA LEU A 148 -3.18 -17.25 8.02
C LEU A 148 -2.42 -15.94 8.18
N MET A 149 -2.97 -14.83 7.73
CA MET A 149 -2.30 -13.52 7.80
C MET A 149 -2.27 -12.95 9.21
N ASN A 150 -3.18 -13.38 10.08
CA ASN A 150 -3.22 -12.94 11.48
C ASN A 150 -2.32 -13.74 12.42
N GLU A 151 -1.73 -14.81 11.92
CA GLU A 151 -0.77 -15.61 12.70
C GLU A 151 0.63 -15.00 12.79
#